data_91d2bb6d5ac2684322bcd4f111924594
#
_entry.id   91d2bb6d5ac2684322bcd4f111924594
#
_cell.length_a   1.000
_cell.length_b   1.000
_cell.length_c   1.000
_cell.angle_alpha   90.00
_cell.angle_beta   90.00
_cell.angle_gamma   90.00
#
_symmetry.space_group_name_H-M   'P 1'
#
loop_
_entity.id
_entity.type
_entity.pdbx_description
1 polymer ?
#
loop_
_entity_poly.entity_id
_entity_poly.type
_entity_poly.pdbx_seq_one_letter_code
_entity_poly.pdbx_strand_id
1 'polypeptide(L)'
;MPGLSVYGGSKAALRAFARSWLMDLKERRIRVNVLSPGPIDTPAMQKAPEAARAQFKSIIPWGEFGTSEEIATAALFLACDDSKFVNGTELCVDGGTAQI
;
A
#
# COMPACT_ATOMS: atom_id res chain seq x y z
N MET A 1 5.48 6.44 19.02
CA MET A 1 6.18 7.42 18.17
C MET A 1 5.24 8.55 17.81
N PRO A 2 5.71 9.78 17.83
CA PRO A 2 4.89 10.91 17.37
C PRO A 2 4.45 10.70 15.93
N GLY A 3 3.19 10.97 15.67
CA GLY A 3 2.62 10.86 14.31
C GLY A 3 2.03 9.52 13.96
N LEU A 4 2.29 8.45 14.73
CA LEU A 4 1.72 7.14 14.43
C LEU A 4 0.19 7.13 14.54
N SER A 5 -0.36 7.85 15.53
CA SER A 5 -1.81 7.93 15.69
C SER A 5 -2.47 8.66 14.51
N VAL A 6 -1.83 9.72 14.01
CA VAL A 6 -2.31 10.45 12.82
C VAL A 6 -2.22 9.56 11.57
N TYR A 7 -1.09 8.86 11.41
CA TYR A 7 -0.90 7.93 10.29
C TYR A 7 -1.94 6.81 10.33
N GLY A 8 -2.12 6.17 11.48
CA GLY A 8 -3.14 5.13 11.66
C GLY A 8 -4.55 5.63 11.41
N GLY A 9 -4.86 6.85 11.88
CA GLY A 9 -6.14 7.48 11.63
C GLY A 9 -6.37 7.75 10.16
N SER A 10 -5.35 8.22 9.45
CA SER A 10 -5.43 8.45 7.99
C SER A 10 -5.67 7.15 7.22
N LYS A 11 -5.02 6.07 7.61
CA LYS A 11 -5.23 4.75 6.99
C LYS A 11 -6.64 4.24 7.25
N ALA A 12 -7.13 4.37 8.48
CA ALA A 12 -8.48 3.95 8.83
C ALA A 12 -9.53 4.77 8.05
N ALA A 13 -9.32 6.08 7.93
CA ALA A 13 -10.21 6.96 7.16
C ALA A 13 -10.23 6.55 5.69
N LEU A 14 -9.07 6.24 5.10
CA LEU A 14 -8.98 5.83 3.70
C LEU A 14 -9.76 4.54 3.45
N ARG A 15 -9.65 3.56 4.36
CA ARG A 15 -10.43 2.32 4.27
C ARG A 15 -11.94 2.58 4.39
N ALA A 16 -12.33 3.48 5.29
CA ALA A 16 -13.73 3.85 5.47
C ALA A 16 -14.29 4.54 4.21
N PHE A 17 -13.52 5.45 3.61
CA PHE A 17 -13.91 6.09 2.36
C PHE A 17 -14.06 5.07 1.23
N ALA A 18 -13.12 4.12 1.12
CA ALA A 18 -13.19 3.09 0.09
C ALA A 18 -14.46 2.25 0.24
N ARG A 19 -14.82 1.86 1.47
CA ARG A 19 -16.06 1.12 1.74
C ARG A 19 -17.30 1.93 1.35
N SER A 20 -17.30 3.21 1.68
CA SER A 20 -18.41 4.10 1.33
C SER A 20 -18.55 4.22 -0.18
N TRP A 21 -17.43 4.46 -0.87
CA TRP A 21 -17.44 4.64 -2.32
C TRP A 21 -17.85 3.39 -3.06
N LEU A 22 -17.44 2.21 -2.61
CA LEU A 22 -17.84 0.98 -3.28
C LEU A 22 -19.36 0.77 -3.19
N MET A 23 -19.97 1.17 -2.08
CA MET A 23 -21.43 1.09 -1.94
C MET A 23 -22.15 2.10 -2.85
N ASP A 24 -21.61 3.31 -2.94
CA ASP A 24 -22.17 4.35 -3.80
C ASP A 24 -22.06 4.00 -5.29
N LEU A 25 -21.02 3.26 -5.67
CA LEU A 25 -20.70 2.97 -7.06
C LEU A 25 -21.09 1.56 -7.51
N LYS A 26 -21.68 0.77 -6.62
CA LYS A 26 -21.97 -0.65 -6.88
C LYS A 26 -22.87 -0.89 -8.08
N GLU A 27 -23.86 -0.02 -8.29
CA GLU A 27 -24.80 -0.17 -9.40
C GLU A 27 -24.15 0.06 -10.75
N ARG A 28 -23.05 0.83 -10.75
CA ARG A 28 -22.27 1.09 -11.95
C ARG A 28 -21.15 0.05 -12.15
N ARG A 29 -21.05 -0.94 -11.26
CA ARG A 29 -20.03 -1.98 -11.31
C ARG A 29 -18.61 -1.42 -11.25
N ILE A 30 -18.41 -0.37 -10.48
CA ILE A 30 -17.10 0.24 -10.26
C ILE A 30 -16.55 -0.31 -8.95
N ARG A 31 -15.39 -0.92 -9.01
CA ARG A 31 -14.68 -1.45 -7.85
C ARG A 31 -13.82 -0.36 -7.22
N VAL A 32 -13.71 -0.39 -5.90
CA VAL A 32 -12.86 0.55 -5.15
C VAL A 32 -12.00 -0.27 -4.19
N ASN A 33 -10.70 -0.19 -4.36
CA ASN A 33 -9.72 -0.87 -3.53
C ASN A 33 -8.64 0.12 -3.09
N VAL A 34 -7.94 -0.22 -2.02
CA VAL A 34 -6.83 0.57 -1.50
C VAL A 34 -5.54 -0.20 -1.74
N LEU A 35 -4.55 0.48 -2.30
CA LEU A 35 -3.20 -0.08 -2.47
C LEU A 35 -2.28 0.62 -1.48
N SER A 36 -1.63 -0.16 -0.62
CA SER A 36 -0.75 0.36 0.43
C SER A 36 0.67 -0.16 0.22
N PRO A 37 1.57 0.64 -0.39
CA PRO A 37 2.96 0.24 -0.55
C PRO A 37 3.72 0.36 0.77
N GLY A 38 4.75 -0.47 0.91
CA GLY A 38 5.73 -0.36 1.98
C GLY A 38 6.96 0.45 1.54
N PRO A 39 8.11 0.22 2.18
CA PRO A 39 9.34 0.90 1.81
C PRO A 39 9.77 0.51 0.40
N ILE A 40 9.86 1.49 -0.49
CA ILE A 40 10.15 1.30 -1.91
C ILE A 40 11.48 1.97 -2.25
N ASP A 41 12.28 1.34 -3.09
CA ASP A 41 13.59 1.85 -3.52
C ASP A 41 13.41 2.94 -4.58
N THR A 42 12.93 4.09 -4.13
CA THR A 42 12.73 5.28 -4.98
C THR A 42 14.06 6.06 -5.10
N PRO A 43 14.17 7.00 -6.06
CA PRO A 43 15.32 7.89 -6.11
C PRO A 43 15.57 8.64 -4.80
N ALA A 44 14.52 9.06 -4.10
CA ALA A 44 14.66 9.71 -2.79
C ALA A 44 15.27 8.75 -1.76
N MET A 45 14.82 7.51 -1.73
CA MET A 45 15.36 6.50 -0.82
C MET A 45 16.80 6.14 -1.16
N GLN A 46 17.15 6.11 -2.45
CA GLN A 46 18.52 5.84 -2.91
C GLN A 46 19.50 6.92 -2.45
N LYS A 47 19.03 8.15 -2.29
CA LYS A 47 19.83 9.28 -1.83
C LYS A 47 19.91 9.39 -0.32
N ALA A 48 19.15 8.60 0.43
CA ALA A 48 19.18 8.62 1.88
C ALA A 48 20.52 8.11 2.40
N PRO A 49 20.97 8.56 3.59
CA PRO A 49 22.20 8.03 4.20
C PRO A 49 22.12 6.52 4.36
N GLU A 50 23.25 5.85 4.21
CA GLU A 50 23.31 4.39 4.28
C GLU A 50 22.75 3.84 5.60
N ALA A 51 23.04 4.51 6.71
CA ALA A 51 22.53 4.10 8.01
C ALA A 51 20.98 4.14 8.05
N ALA A 52 20.38 5.17 7.46
CA ALA A 52 18.93 5.29 7.38
C ALA A 52 18.34 4.20 6.48
N ARG A 53 18.96 3.93 5.35
CA ARG A 53 18.53 2.87 4.43
C ARG A 53 18.59 1.51 5.13
N ALA A 54 19.66 1.23 5.85
CA ALA A 54 19.81 -0.03 6.57
C ALA A 54 18.73 -0.19 7.64
N GLN A 55 18.39 0.91 8.32
CA GLN A 55 17.34 0.90 9.33
C GLN A 55 15.97 0.59 8.72
N PHE A 56 15.62 1.24 7.61
CA PHE A 56 14.38 0.94 6.90
C PHE A 56 14.34 -0.50 6.43
N LYS A 57 15.44 -0.98 5.86
CA LYS A 57 15.54 -2.35 5.36
C LYS A 57 15.35 -3.37 6.47
N SER A 58 15.83 -3.07 7.66
CA SER A 58 15.77 -4.00 8.81
C SER A 58 14.35 -4.25 9.31
N ILE A 59 13.42 -3.33 9.05
CA ILE A 59 12.02 -3.50 9.50
C ILE A 59 11.15 -4.24 8.48
N ILE A 60 11.70 -4.57 7.31
CA ILE A 60 10.97 -5.28 6.27
C ILE A 60 11.17 -6.78 6.46
N PRO A 61 10.13 -7.55 6.81
CA PRO A 61 10.29 -9.00 6.99
C PRO A 61 10.88 -9.71 5.78
N TRP A 62 10.51 -9.27 4.56
CA TRP A 62 11.07 -9.83 3.34
C TRP A 62 12.57 -9.57 3.19
N GLY A 63 13.09 -8.51 3.83
CA GLY A 63 14.52 -8.21 3.89
C GLY A 63 15.04 -7.32 2.77
N GLU A 64 14.21 -6.89 1.87
CA GLU A 64 14.59 -6.03 0.75
C GLU A 64 13.53 -4.97 0.50
N PHE A 65 13.96 -3.83 -0.03
CA PHE A 65 13.03 -2.81 -0.50
C PHE A 65 12.20 -3.35 -1.66
N GLY A 66 10.95 -2.91 -1.75
CA GLY A 66 10.16 -3.13 -2.95
C GLY A 66 10.63 -2.22 -4.09
N THR A 67 10.28 -2.58 -5.31
CA THR A 67 10.58 -1.78 -6.49
C THR A 67 9.32 -1.06 -6.96
N SER A 68 9.51 0.04 -7.69
CA SER A 68 8.39 0.75 -8.32
C SER A 68 7.62 -0.17 -9.25
N GLU A 69 8.31 -1.08 -9.93
CA GLU A 69 7.68 -2.04 -10.84
C GLU A 69 6.78 -3.03 -10.10
N GLU A 70 7.19 -3.46 -8.90
CA GLU A 70 6.38 -4.36 -8.10
C GLU A 70 5.08 -3.69 -7.64
N ILE A 71 5.14 -2.41 -7.30
CA ILE A 71 3.95 -1.63 -6.96
C ILE A 71 3.07 -1.43 -8.20
N ALA A 72 3.67 -1.11 -9.33
CA ALA A 72 2.94 -0.93 -10.58
C ALA A 72 2.22 -2.20 -11.01
N THR A 73 2.85 -3.36 -10.86
CA THR A 73 2.25 -4.66 -11.18
C THR A 73 1.05 -4.93 -10.29
N ALA A 74 1.15 -4.64 -9.00
CA ALA A 74 0.02 -4.80 -8.08
C ALA A 74 -1.13 -3.86 -8.43
N ALA A 75 -0.82 -2.60 -8.78
CA ALA A 75 -1.82 -1.64 -9.22
C ALA A 75 -2.53 -2.10 -10.50
N LEU A 76 -1.77 -2.64 -11.44
CA LEU A 76 -2.33 -3.17 -12.67
C LEU A 76 -3.27 -4.34 -12.41
N PHE A 77 -2.90 -5.25 -11.50
CA PHE A 77 -3.77 -6.35 -11.11
C PHE A 77 -5.11 -5.82 -10.59
N LEU A 78 -5.08 -4.81 -9.70
CA LEU A 78 -6.31 -4.25 -9.17
C LEU A 78 -7.13 -3.49 -10.21
N ALA A 79 -6.49 -2.97 -11.25
CA ALA A 79 -7.16 -2.16 -12.28
C ALA A 79 -7.77 -2.99 -13.40
N CYS A 80 -7.37 -4.25 -13.56
CA CYS A 80 -7.81 -5.06 -14.69
C CYS A 80 -8.79 -6.15 -14.28
N ASP A 81 -9.30 -6.87 -15.28
CA ASP A 81 -10.32 -7.91 -15.06
C ASP A 81 -9.80 -9.13 -14.28
N ASP A 82 -8.48 -9.27 -14.13
CA ASP A 82 -7.91 -10.34 -13.31
C ASP A 82 -8.34 -10.23 -11.84
N SER A 83 -8.72 -9.04 -11.40
CA SER A 83 -9.22 -8.81 -10.05
C SER A 83 -10.72 -8.49 -10.02
N LYS A 84 -11.46 -9.03 -10.96
CA LYS A 84 -12.87 -8.68 -11.19
C LYS A 84 -13.75 -8.81 -9.95
N PHE A 85 -13.48 -9.76 -9.07
CA PHE A 85 -14.26 -9.98 -7.85
C PHE A 85 -13.62 -9.38 -6.61
N VAL A 86 -12.54 -8.59 -6.77
CA VAL A 86 -11.86 -7.92 -5.68
C VAL A 86 -12.41 -6.51 -5.53
N ASN A 87 -13.12 -6.26 -4.44
CA ASN A 87 -13.78 -4.99 -4.18
C ASN A 87 -13.76 -4.69 -2.69
N GLY A 88 -13.27 -3.52 -2.30
CA GLY A 88 -13.23 -3.10 -0.91
C GLY A 88 -12.02 -3.63 -0.13
N THR A 89 -11.02 -4.18 -0.80
CA THR A 89 -9.83 -4.68 -0.13
C THR A 89 -8.78 -3.59 0.07
N GLU A 90 -7.93 -3.79 1.06
CA GLU A 90 -6.65 -3.10 1.17
C GLU A 90 -5.56 -4.12 0.82
N LEU A 91 -4.86 -3.88 -0.26
CA LEU A 91 -3.75 -4.72 -0.69
C LEU A 91 -2.44 -4.09 -0.23
N CYS A 92 -1.80 -4.71 0.75
CA CYS A 92 -0.51 -4.27 1.24
C CYS A 92 0.60 -4.90 0.39
N VAL A 93 1.42 -4.06 -0.25
CA VAL A 93 2.55 -4.49 -1.07
C VAL A 93 3.80 -3.95 -0.40
N ASP A 94 4.24 -4.62 0.66
CA ASP A 94 5.16 -4.05 1.63
C ASP A 94 6.18 -5.05 2.20
N GLY A 95 6.30 -6.22 1.60
CA GLY A 95 7.21 -7.26 2.09
C GLY A 95 6.89 -7.74 3.50
N GLY A 96 5.68 -7.54 3.97
CA GLY A 96 5.22 -7.95 5.29
C GLY A 96 5.35 -6.88 6.37
N THR A 97 5.75 -5.66 6.03
CA THR A 97 6.02 -4.60 7.02
C THR A 97 4.80 -4.30 7.90
N ALA A 98 3.60 -4.32 7.32
CA ALA A 98 2.38 -4.02 8.07
C ALA A 98 1.97 -5.13 9.05
N GLN A 99 2.63 -6.28 9.01
CA GLN A 99 2.28 -7.43 9.84
C GLN A 99 3.04 -7.45 11.18
N ILE A 100 3.92 -6.49 11.40
CA ILE A 100 4.72 -6.42 12.63
C ILE A 100 4.46 -5.16 13.45
#